data_b747eb29df5a36e2b84c8497c380592d
#
_entry.id   b747eb29df5a36e2b84c8497c380592d
#
_cell.length_a   1.000
_cell.length_b   1.000
_cell.length_c   1.000
_cell.angle_alpha   90.00
_cell.angle_beta   90.00
_cell.angle_gamma   90.00
#
_symmetry.space_group_name_H-M   'P 1'
#
loop_
_entity.id
_entity.type
_entity.pdbx_description
1 polymer ?
#
loop_
_entity_poly.entity_id
_entity_poly.type
_entity_poly.pdbx_seq_one_letter_code
_entity_poly.pdbx_strand_id
1 'polypeptide(L)'
;GKSKWLFFGGWINAIIPVLIVPYYSVIGGWVIKYLVEYVKGNTQNLATDGYFSEFISNGVSTEICFLVFALFTVGIIYAGVRNGVERVSKFMMPVLVFLSIVITVYSVTRPGALEGVKYFLIPNPKNFSWMTVVAAMGQMFYSLSIAMGILVTFGSYMKKDVSIESSTTNVEIFDTAIAIMAGLMIIPAVFAFSGGDPNTLQAGPALMFITIPKVFASMGLGTPIGILFFVLVLC
;
A
#
# COMPACT_ATOMS: atom_id res chain seq x y z
N GLY A 1 9.59 -24.35 -23.35
CA GLY A 1 10.99 -24.20 -22.94
C GLY A 1 11.77 -25.46 -23.24
N LYS A 2 12.97 -25.31 -23.79
CA LYS A 2 13.84 -26.45 -24.19
C LYS A 2 14.57 -27.08 -22.98
N SER A 3 14.39 -26.58 -21.77
CA SER A 3 15.06 -27.10 -20.56
C SER A 3 14.07 -27.37 -19.44
N LYS A 4 14.18 -28.52 -18.79
CA LYS A 4 13.37 -28.92 -17.62
C LYS A 4 13.56 -27.97 -16.42
N TRP A 5 14.72 -27.34 -16.28
CA TRP A 5 15.02 -26.34 -15.24
C TRP A 5 14.22 -25.05 -15.42
N LEU A 6 13.98 -24.60 -16.64
CA LEU A 6 13.13 -23.42 -16.93
C LEU A 6 11.66 -23.68 -16.56
N PHE A 7 11.22 -24.94 -16.62
CA PHE A 7 9.89 -25.34 -16.18
C PHE A 7 9.70 -25.16 -14.66
N PHE A 8 10.73 -25.47 -13.87
CA PHE A 8 10.71 -25.23 -12.42
C PHE A 8 10.58 -23.74 -12.07
N GLY A 9 11.31 -22.87 -12.77
CA GLY A 9 11.17 -21.41 -12.62
C GLY A 9 9.74 -20.91 -12.93
N GLY A 10 9.09 -21.49 -13.94
CA GLY A 10 7.69 -21.18 -14.26
C GLY A 10 6.72 -21.56 -13.13
N TRP A 11 6.91 -22.71 -12.49
CA TRP A 11 6.11 -23.14 -11.34
C TRP A 11 6.29 -22.22 -10.12
N ILE A 12 7.52 -21.79 -9.81
CA ILE A 12 7.78 -20.83 -8.74
C ILE A 12 6.99 -19.53 -8.99
N ASN A 13 7.06 -18.99 -10.20
CA ASN A 13 6.32 -17.79 -10.57
C ASN A 13 4.79 -17.95 -10.45
N ALA A 14 4.25 -19.14 -10.64
CA ALA A 14 2.83 -19.42 -10.49
C ALA A 14 2.40 -19.58 -9.02
N ILE A 15 3.27 -20.13 -8.17
CA ILE A 15 2.97 -20.39 -6.75
C ILE A 15 3.00 -19.09 -5.93
N ILE A 16 3.90 -18.15 -6.24
CA ILE A 16 4.06 -16.91 -5.48
C ILE A 16 2.74 -16.12 -5.37
N PRO A 17 2.00 -15.82 -6.44
CA PRO A 17 0.70 -15.15 -6.33
C PRO A 17 -0.32 -15.91 -5.48
N VAL A 18 -0.34 -17.24 -5.57
CA VAL A 18 -1.25 -18.08 -4.77
C VAL A 18 -1.01 -17.93 -3.27
N LEU A 19 0.23 -17.70 -2.85
CA LEU A 19 0.57 -17.45 -1.46
C LEU A 19 0.32 -16.00 -1.04
N ILE A 20 0.50 -15.04 -1.95
CA ILE A 20 0.36 -13.60 -1.66
C ILE A 20 -1.12 -13.18 -1.60
N VAL A 21 -1.98 -13.69 -2.47
CA VAL A 21 -3.39 -13.27 -2.56
C VAL A 21 -4.16 -13.42 -1.23
N PRO A 22 -4.07 -14.52 -0.48
CA PRO A 22 -4.72 -14.62 0.82
C PRO A 22 -4.25 -13.55 1.82
N TYR A 23 -2.94 -13.29 1.87
CA TYR A 23 -2.34 -12.25 2.73
C TYR A 23 -2.90 -10.86 2.38
N TYR A 24 -2.89 -10.47 1.11
CA TYR A 24 -3.47 -9.19 0.66
C TYR A 24 -4.97 -9.10 0.94
N SER A 25 -5.71 -10.18 0.77
CA SER A 25 -7.15 -10.20 1.02
C SER A 25 -7.48 -9.99 2.50
N VAL A 26 -6.67 -10.52 3.40
CA VAL A 26 -6.79 -10.29 4.85
C VAL A 26 -6.52 -8.82 5.18
N ILE A 27 -5.42 -8.26 4.66
CA ILE A 27 -5.10 -6.84 4.87
C ILE A 27 -6.17 -5.94 4.26
N GLY A 28 -6.67 -6.25 3.06
CA GLY A 28 -7.79 -5.54 2.45
C GLY A 28 -9.05 -5.53 3.32
N GLY A 29 -9.34 -6.65 3.99
CA GLY A 29 -10.40 -6.75 4.99
C GLY A 29 -10.17 -5.80 6.19
N TRP A 30 -8.94 -5.70 6.69
CA TRP A 30 -8.59 -4.76 7.77
C TRP A 30 -8.74 -3.30 7.33
N VAL A 31 -8.39 -2.99 6.09
CA VAL A 31 -8.59 -1.64 5.51
C VAL A 31 -10.09 -1.28 5.49
N ILE A 32 -10.96 -2.21 5.07
CA ILE A 32 -12.41 -2.00 5.08
C ILE A 32 -12.91 -1.75 6.51
N LYS A 33 -12.46 -2.55 7.48
CA LYS A 33 -12.83 -2.35 8.89
C LYS A 33 -12.49 -0.95 9.38
N TYR A 34 -11.25 -0.51 9.16
CA TYR A 34 -10.81 0.81 9.59
C TYR A 34 -11.56 1.93 8.86
N LEU A 35 -11.79 1.79 7.56
CA LEU A 35 -12.58 2.75 6.79
C LEU A 35 -13.99 2.90 7.37
N VAL A 36 -14.67 1.80 7.67
CA VAL A 36 -16.02 1.81 8.26
C VAL A 36 -16.01 2.49 9.64
N GLU A 37 -15.01 2.22 10.47
CA GLU A 37 -14.91 2.85 11.79
C GLU A 37 -14.61 4.36 11.69
N TYR A 38 -13.79 4.81 10.73
CA TYR A 38 -13.59 6.23 10.46
C TYR A 38 -14.87 6.91 9.98
N VAL A 39 -15.63 6.28 9.09
CA VAL A 39 -16.94 6.80 8.62
C VAL A 39 -17.95 6.92 9.77
N LYS A 40 -17.91 6.01 10.75
CA LYS A 40 -18.72 6.07 11.98
C LYS A 40 -18.25 7.15 12.96
N GLY A 41 -17.09 7.77 12.73
CA GLY A 41 -16.53 8.77 13.63
C GLY A 41 -15.76 8.20 14.83
N ASN A 42 -15.44 6.92 14.84
CA ASN A 42 -14.76 6.22 15.94
C ASN A 42 -13.23 6.42 15.94
N THR A 43 -12.74 7.56 15.49
CA THR A 43 -11.30 7.85 15.33
C THR A 43 -10.51 7.66 16.61
N GLN A 44 -11.04 8.05 17.76
CA GLN A 44 -10.35 7.92 19.06
C GLN A 44 -10.22 6.45 19.48
N ASN A 45 -11.23 5.63 19.21
CA ASN A 45 -11.19 4.21 19.52
C ASN A 45 -10.13 3.48 18.69
N LEU A 46 -9.96 3.86 17.42
CA LEU A 46 -8.93 3.29 16.53
C LEU A 46 -7.50 3.60 17.00
N ALA A 47 -7.31 4.70 17.73
CA ALA A 47 -6.03 5.11 18.27
C ALA A 47 -5.69 4.46 19.63
N THR A 48 -6.64 3.74 20.23
CA THR A 48 -6.45 3.09 21.53
C THR A 48 -5.45 1.93 21.43
N ASP A 49 -4.56 1.85 22.42
CA ASP A 49 -3.62 0.75 22.49
C ASP A 49 -4.35 -0.59 22.62
N GLY A 50 -3.94 -1.54 21.78
CA GLY A 50 -4.54 -2.87 21.74
C GLY A 50 -5.74 -3.03 20.81
N TYR A 51 -6.35 -1.96 20.29
CA TYR A 51 -7.52 -2.06 19.38
C TYR A 51 -7.25 -2.98 18.19
N PHE A 52 -6.12 -2.79 17.53
CA PHE A 52 -5.74 -3.64 16.40
C PHE A 52 -5.54 -5.10 16.82
N SER A 53 -4.87 -5.34 17.94
CA SER A 53 -4.63 -6.69 18.46
C SER A 53 -5.94 -7.39 18.86
N GLU A 54 -6.87 -6.68 19.47
CA GLU A 54 -8.20 -7.19 19.80
C GLU A 54 -9.00 -7.52 18.55
N PHE A 55 -8.98 -6.63 17.55
CA PHE A 55 -9.65 -6.85 16.27
C PHE A 55 -9.13 -8.09 15.56
N ILE A 56 -7.82 -8.26 15.42
CA ILE A 56 -7.24 -9.43 14.71
C ILE A 56 -7.42 -10.74 15.49
N SER A 57 -7.59 -10.66 16.82
CA SER A 57 -7.90 -11.81 17.67
C SER A 57 -9.36 -12.23 17.60
N ASN A 58 -10.24 -11.33 17.14
CA ASN A 58 -11.65 -11.65 16.94
C ASN A 58 -11.85 -12.28 15.55
N GLY A 59 -11.77 -13.62 15.49
CA GLY A 59 -11.86 -14.39 14.25
C GLY A 59 -13.11 -14.08 13.42
N VAL A 60 -14.28 -13.93 14.06
CA VAL A 60 -15.54 -13.66 13.34
C VAL A 60 -15.51 -12.30 12.65
N SER A 61 -15.07 -11.26 13.34
CA SER A 61 -15.01 -9.91 12.77
C SER A 61 -14.01 -9.82 11.63
N THR A 62 -12.85 -10.45 11.79
CA THR A 62 -11.79 -10.50 10.77
C THR A 62 -12.24 -11.29 9.54
N GLU A 63 -12.90 -12.43 9.76
CA GLU A 63 -13.43 -13.28 8.69
C GLU A 63 -14.49 -12.54 7.85
N ILE A 64 -15.45 -11.85 8.50
CA ILE A 64 -16.45 -11.07 7.78
C ILE A 64 -15.82 -9.99 6.91
N CYS A 65 -14.85 -9.24 7.45
CA CYS A 65 -14.15 -8.21 6.69
C CYS A 65 -13.35 -8.79 5.52
N PHE A 66 -12.68 -9.92 5.73
CA PHE A 66 -11.99 -10.68 4.68
C PHE A 66 -12.97 -11.11 3.57
N LEU A 67 -14.11 -11.71 3.94
CA LEU A 67 -15.11 -12.16 2.97
C LEU A 67 -15.69 -11.01 2.15
N VAL A 68 -15.96 -9.86 2.78
CA VAL A 68 -16.45 -8.67 2.07
C VAL A 68 -15.42 -8.21 1.03
N PHE A 69 -14.14 -8.11 1.39
CA PHE A 69 -13.08 -7.73 0.46
C PHE A 69 -12.91 -8.77 -0.66
N ALA A 70 -12.89 -10.05 -0.30
CA ALA A 70 -12.74 -11.15 -1.26
C ALA A 70 -13.91 -11.19 -2.27
N LEU A 71 -15.15 -11.04 -1.81
CA LEU A 71 -16.32 -11.00 -2.68
C LEU A 71 -16.28 -9.81 -3.64
N PHE A 72 -15.86 -8.64 -3.16
CA PHE A 72 -15.69 -7.45 -4.00
C PHE A 72 -14.63 -7.69 -5.08
N THR A 73 -13.47 -8.24 -4.70
CA THR A 73 -12.38 -8.57 -5.63
C THR A 73 -12.81 -9.63 -6.65
N VAL A 74 -13.48 -10.70 -6.21
CA VAL A 74 -14.01 -11.75 -7.09
C VAL A 74 -15.03 -11.17 -8.07
N GLY A 75 -15.90 -10.26 -7.62
CA GLY A 75 -16.86 -9.57 -8.48
C GLY A 75 -16.19 -8.78 -9.61
N ILE A 76 -15.11 -8.05 -9.30
CA ILE A 76 -14.33 -7.32 -10.30
C ILE A 76 -13.68 -8.28 -11.30
N ILE A 77 -13.07 -9.36 -10.80
CA ILE A 77 -12.40 -10.36 -11.65
C ILE A 77 -13.42 -11.09 -12.54
N TYR A 78 -14.60 -11.42 -11.99
CA TYR A 78 -15.67 -12.08 -12.74
C TYR A 78 -16.17 -11.25 -13.92
N ALA A 79 -16.16 -9.91 -13.81
CA ALA A 79 -16.47 -9.01 -14.92
C ALA A 79 -15.39 -9.02 -16.03
N GLY A 80 -14.26 -9.72 -15.80
CA GLY A 80 -13.15 -9.90 -16.74
C GLY A 80 -12.13 -8.77 -16.72
N VAL A 81 -11.01 -9.00 -17.40
CA VAL A 81 -9.86 -8.07 -17.40
C VAL A 81 -10.25 -6.72 -17.99
N ARG A 82 -10.94 -6.69 -19.11
CA ARG A 82 -11.24 -5.46 -19.85
C ARG A 82 -12.38 -4.65 -19.24
N ASN A 83 -13.46 -5.33 -18.83
CA ASN A 83 -14.66 -4.67 -18.28
C ASN A 83 -14.65 -4.53 -16.77
N GLY A 84 -13.90 -5.39 -16.08
CA GLY A 84 -13.72 -5.37 -14.62
C GLY A 84 -12.45 -4.62 -14.26
N VAL A 85 -11.29 -5.29 -14.30
CA VAL A 85 -10.02 -4.79 -13.78
C VAL A 85 -9.61 -3.47 -14.44
N GLU A 86 -9.57 -3.40 -15.76
CA GLU A 86 -9.14 -2.18 -16.50
C GLU A 86 -10.08 -1.00 -16.23
N ARG A 87 -11.39 -1.24 -16.19
CA ARG A 87 -12.37 -0.16 -15.97
C ARG A 87 -12.31 0.37 -14.54
N VAL A 88 -12.18 -0.51 -13.57
CA VAL A 88 -12.05 -0.12 -12.16
C VAL A 88 -10.74 0.63 -11.95
N SER A 89 -9.61 0.13 -12.47
CA SER A 89 -8.31 0.80 -12.36
C SER A 89 -8.31 2.18 -13.00
N LYS A 90 -8.95 2.38 -14.14
CA LYS A 90 -9.08 3.70 -14.78
C LYS A 90 -9.79 4.74 -13.91
N PHE A 91 -10.68 4.31 -13.03
CA PHE A 91 -11.34 5.19 -12.07
C PHE A 91 -10.51 5.35 -10.78
N MET A 92 -9.98 4.25 -10.25
CA MET A 92 -9.28 4.24 -8.96
C MET A 92 -7.92 4.93 -9.03
N MET A 93 -7.16 4.79 -10.12
CA MET A 93 -5.83 5.40 -10.24
C MET A 93 -5.82 6.93 -10.16
N PRO A 94 -6.68 7.68 -10.88
CA PRO A 94 -6.78 9.13 -10.70
C PRO A 94 -7.20 9.53 -9.28
N VAL A 95 -8.11 8.78 -8.66
CA VAL A 95 -8.53 9.00 -7.27
C VAL A 95 -7.35 8.80 -6.32
N LEU A 96 -6.60 7.72 -6.49
CA LEU A 96 -5.40 7.43 -5.71
C LEU A 96 -4.38 8.58 -5.80
N VAL A 97 -4.06 9.05 -7.02
CA VAL A 97 -3.12 10.15 -7.23
C VAL A 97 -3.61 11.45 -6.57
N PHE A 98 -4.88 11.79 -6.77
CA PHE A 98 -5.48 12.98 -6.18
C PHE A 98 -5.43 12.93 -4.65
N LEU A 99 -5.86 11.82 -4.05
CA LEU A 99 -5.84 11.65 -2.59
C LEU A 99 -4.41 11.64 -2.04
N SER A 100 -3.46 11.02 -2.74
CA SER A 100 -2.04 11.04 -2.36
C SER A 100 -1.51 12.47 -2.28
N ILE A 101 -1.83 13.31 -3.27
CA ILE A 101 -1.42 14.71 -3.28
C ILE A 101 -2.04 15.46 -2.10
N VAL A 102 -3.36 15.33 -1.90
CA VAL A 102 -4.09 16.02 -0.82
C VAL A 102 -3.51 15.65 0.55
N ILE A 103 -3.32 14.35 0.82
CA ILE A 103 -2.82 13.90 2.12
C ILE A 103 -1.34 14.27 2.29
N THR A 104 -0.52 14.20 1.24
CA THR A 104 0.88 14.61 1.28
C THR A 104 1.00 16.10 1.62
N VAL A 105 0.25 16.97 0.95
CA VAL A 105 0.23 18.41 1.25
C VAL A 105 -0.20 18.65 2.70
N TYR A 106 -1.24 17.99 3.13
CA TYR A 106 -1.70 18.07 4.52
C TYR A 106 -0.63 17.61 5.51
N SER A 107 0.04 16.50 5.27
CA SER A 107 1.07 15.93 6.13
C SER A 107 2.28 16.87 6.26
N VAL A 108 2.80 17.33 5.13
CA VAL A 108 4.01 18.19 5.08
C VAL A 108 3.76 19.58 5.71
N THR A 109 2.52 20.07 5.72
CA THR A 109 2.17 21.36 6.32
C THR A 109 1.98 21.30 7.85
N ARG A 110 2.12 20.14 8.49
CA ARG A 110 2.00 20.04 9.95
C ARG A 110 3.22 20.59 10.67
N PRO A 111 3.04 21.24 11.86
CA PRO A 111 4.16 21.62 12.71
C PRO A 111 5.04 20.41 13.04
N GLY A 112 6.37 20.53 12.87
CA GLY A 112 7.32 19.44 13.08
C GLY A 112 7.49 18.47 11.91
N ALA A 113 6.66 18.54 10.87
CA ALA A 113 6.74 17.66 9.70
C ALA A 113 8.03 17.84 8.88
N LEU A 114 8.64 19.03 8.91
CA LEU A 114 9.83 19.36 8.13
C LEU A 114 11.03 18.47 8.47
N GLU A 115 11.17 18.05 9.72
CA GLU A 115 12.21 17.11 10.13
C GLU A 115 12.01 15.74 9.49
N GLY A 116 10.76 15.28 9.39
CA GLY A 116 10.41 14.05 8.67
C GLY A 116 10.69 14.13 7.17
N VAL A 117 10.42 15.29 6.54
CA VAL A 117 10.77 15.53 5.13
C VAL A 117 12.29 15.44 4.93
N LYS A 118 13.06 16.09 5.81
CA LYS A 118 14.53 16.03 5.77
C LYS A 118 15.03 14.61 5.99
N TYR A 119 14.48 13.90 6.97
CA TYR A 119 14.83 12.50 7.24
C TYR A 119 14.61 11.60 6.03
N PHE A 120 13.52 11.80 5.30
CA PHE A 120 13.18 11.00 4.12
C PHE A 120 14.02 11.35 2.89
N LEU A 121 14.26 12.64 2.62
CA LEU A 121 14.90 13.09 1.39
C LEU A 121 16.43 13.22 1.49
N ILE A 122 16.98 13.45 2.69
CA ILE A 122 18.42 13.65 2.86
C ILE A 122 19.07 12.31 3.22
N PRO A 123 19.89 11.73 2.33
CA PRO A 123 20.56 10.49 2.59
C PRO A 123 21.60 10.63 3.73
N ASN A 124 21.62 9.67 4.64
CA ASN A 124 22.63 9.59 5.69
C ASN A 124 23.68 8.54 5.33
N PRO A 125 24.86 8.93 4.82
CA PRO A 125 25.90 7.98 4.40
C PRO A 125 26.41 7.06 5.54
N LYS A 126 26.25 7.49 6.80
CA LYS A 126 26.71 6.69 7.96
C LYS A 126 25.88 5.41 8.15
N ASN A 127 24.64 5.42 7.69
CA ASN A 127 23.73 4.26 7.79
C ASN A 127 23.76 3.40 6.52
N PHE A 128 24.55 3.77 5.51
CA PHE A 128 24.67 3.00 4.28
C PHE A 128 25.45 1.71 4.53
N SER A 129 24.86 0.60 4.15
CA SER A 129 25.49 -0.72 4.19
C SER A 129 25.13 -1.51 2.94
N TRP A 130 25.87 -2.59 2.67
CA TRP A 130 25.52 -3.49 1.56
C TRP A 130 24.13 -4.10 1.75
N MET A 131 23.70 -4.30 2.99
CA MET A 131 22.35 -4.74 3.31
C MET A 131 21.28 -3.73 2.91
N THR A 132 21.57 -2.42 2.94
CA THR A 132 20.68 -1.37 2.45
C THR A 132 20.37 -1.54 0.96
N VAL A 133 21.39 -1.88 0.16
CA VAL A 133 21.21 -2.15 -1.27
C VAL A 133 20.35 -3.39 -1.50
N VAL A 134 20.64 -4.48 -0.78
CA VAL A 134 19.86 -5.73 -0.89
C VAL A 134 18.40 -5.52 -0.49
N ALA A 135 18.15 -4.80 0.60
CA ALA A 135 16.79 -4.48 1.04
C ALA A 135 16.04 -3.61 0.03
N ALA A 136 16.69 -2.58 -0.51
CA ALA A 136 16.10 -1.71 -1.54
C ALA A 136 15.77 -2.49 -2.82
N MET A 137 16.66 -3.37 -3.27
CA MET A 137 16.41 -4.26 -4.40
C MET A 137 15.23 -5.19 -4.12
N GLY A 138 15.16 -5.79 -2.94
CA GLY A 138 14.05 -6.66 -2.54
C GLY A 138 12.71 -5.92 -2.59
N GLN A 139 12.66 -4.70 -2.06
CA GLN A 139 11.46 -3.86 -2.11
C GLN A 139 11.08 -3.49 -3.54
N MET A 140 12.04 -3.15 -4.40
CA MET A 140 11.79 -2.84 -5.81
C MET A 140 11.21 -4.06 -6.55
N PHE A 141 11.76 -5.25 -6.35
CA PHE A 141 11.24 -6.48 -6.95
C PHE A 141 9.79 -6.74 -6.53
N TYR A 142 9.49 -6.48 -5.27
CA TYR A 142 8.14 -6.67 -4.72
C TYR A 142 7.15 -5.63 -5.27
N SER A 143 7.51 -4.33 -5.26
CA SER A 143 6.67 -3.23 -5.70
C SER A 143 6.34 -3.32 -7.19
N LEU A 144 7.33 -3.58 -8.04
CA LEU A 144 7.16 -3.75 -9.48
C LEU A 144 6.60 -5.13 -9.88
N SER A 145 6.28 -5.98 -8.90
CA SER A 145 5.77 -7.36 -9.14
C SER A 145 6.68 -8.20 -10.06
N ILE A 146 8.00 -7.98 -9.96
CA ILE A 146 9.00 -8.72 -10.74
C ILE A 146 9.10 -10.15 -10.19
N ALA A 147 9.23 -11.13 -11.07
CA ALA A 147 9.31 -12.55 -10.76
C ALA A 147 8.07 -13.17 -10.05
N MET A 148 6.92 -12.49 -10.10
CA MET A 148 5.65 -12.97 -9.54
C MET A 148 4.66 -13.49 -10.61
N GLY A 149 5.08 -13.56 -11.87
CA GLY A 149 4.20 -13.94 -12.99
C GLY A 149 3.18 -12.87 -13.42
N ILE A 150 2.99 -11.81 -12.63
CA ILE A 150 1.98 -10.76 -12.85
C ILE A 150 2.29 -10.01 -14.15
N LEU A 151 3.52 -9.53 -14.33
CA LEU A 151 3.92 -8.80 -15.54
C LEU A 151 3.83 -9.67 -16.79
N VAL A 152 4.12 -10.98 -16.70
CA VAL A 152 3.96 -11.94 -17.80
C VAL A 152 2.48 -12.09 -18.16
N THR A 153 1.62 -12.17 -17.16
CA THR A 153 0.17 -12.27 -17.35
C THR A 153 -0.39 -11.02 -18.02
N PHE A 154 -0.08 -9.82 -17.52
CA PHE A 154 -0.51 -8.57 -18.16
C PHE A 154 0.07 -8.41 -19.55
N GLY A 155 1.34 -8.78 -19.75
CA GLY A 155 1.96 -8.79 -21.07
C GLY A 155 1.24 -9.67 -22.08
N SER A 156 0.64 -10.78 -21.64
CA SER A 156 -0.15 -11.67 -22.52
C SER A 156 -1.46 -11.04 -23.01
N TYR A 157 -2.00 -10.04 -22.33
CA TYR A 157 -3.19 -9.31 -22.72
C TYR A 157 -2.90 -8.05 -23.55
N MET A 158 -1.62 -7.67 -23.69
CA MET A 158 -1.23 -6.49 -24.47
C MET A 158 -1.53 -6.68 -25.95
N LYS A 159 -1.99 -5.60 -26.59
CA LYS A 159 -2.16 -5.59 -28.03
C LYS A 159 -0.80 -5.51 -28.74
N LYS A 160 -0.72 -6.02 -29.97
CA LYS A 160 0.52 -6.09 -30.76
C LYS A 160 1.09 -4.72 -31.15
N ASP A 161 0.25 -3.69 -31.17
CA ASP A 161 0.59 -2.30 -31.50
C ASP A 161 1.12 -1.49 -30.31
N VAL A 162 1.11 -2.05 -29.10
CA VAL A 162 1.60 -1.40 -27.88
C VAL A 162 3.07 -1.77 -27.63
N SER A 163 3.92 -0.74 -27.47
CA SER A 163 5.33 -0.95 -27.13
C SER A 163 5.47 -1.41 -25.66
N ILE A 164 6.14 -2.54 -25.47
CA ILE A 164 6.44 -3.08 -24.13
C ILE A 164 7.39 -2.13 -23.38
N GLU A 165 8.40 -1.62 -24.06
CA GLU A 165 9.40 -0.72 -23.48
C GLU A 165 8.74 0.55 -22.91
N SER A 166 7.92 1.23 -23.71
CA SER A 166 7.19 2.42 -23.25
C SER A 166 6.24 2.12 -22.09
N SER A 167 5.56 0.98 -22.12
CA SER A 167 4.67 0.55 -21.04
C SER A 167 5.43 0.29 -19.75
N THR A 168 6.58 -0.38 -19.83
CA THR A 168 7.42 -0.67 -18.65
C THR A 168 7.98 0.61 -18.04
N THR A 169 8.48 1.52 -18.87
CA THR A 169 8.99 2.83 -18.40
C THR A 169 7.89 3.64 -17.69
N ASN A 170 6.67 3.64 -18.22
CA ASN A 170 5.54 4.31 -17.57
C ASN A 170 5.21 3.69 -16.21
N VAL A 171 5.22 2.36 -16.10
CA VAL A 171 5.01 1.65 -14.81
C VAL A 171 6.08 2.04 -13.81
N GLU A 172 7.35 2.02 -14.20
CA GLU A 172 8.49 2.37 -13.34
C GLU A 172 8.40 3.81 -12.82
N ILE A 173 8.11 4.78 -13.70
CA ILE A 173 7.97 6.19 -13.33
C ILE A 173 6.80 6.36 -12.37
N PHE A 174 5.66 5.72 -12.65
CA PHE A 174 4.46 5.85 -11.83
C PHE A 174 4.63 5.21 -10.45
N ASP A 175 5.19 4.00 -10.38
CA ASP A 175 5.50 3.30 -9.13
C ASP A 175 6.45 4.13 -8.25
N THR A 176 7.53 4.65 -8.83
CA THR A 176 8.49 5.51 -8.12
C THR A 176 7.85 6.79 -7.60
N ALA A 177 7.03 7.45 -8.42
CA ALA A 177 6.34 8.68 -8.02
C ALA A 177 5.37 8.45 -6.85
N ILE A 178 4.57 7.37 -6.91
CA ILE A 178 3.66 6.99 -5.82
C ILE A 178 4.43 6.60 -4.56
N ALA A 179 5.54 5.86 -4.68
CA ALA A 179 6.38 5.50 -3.54
C ALA A 179 6.96 6.74 -2.82
N ILE A 180 7.43 7.74 -3.58
CA ILE A 180 7.91 9.01 -3.02
C ILE A 180 6.77 9.76 -2.34
N MET A 181 5.60 9.84 -2.96
CA MET A 181 4.43 10.49 -2.36
C MET A 181 3.99 9.78 -1.08
N ALA A 182 3.96 8.44 -1.06
CA ALA A 182 3.63 7.67 0.13
C ALA A 182 4.62 7.93 1.27
N GLY A 183 5.92 8.00 0.97
CA GLY A 183 6.94 8.38 1.96
C GLY A 183 6.71 9.78 2.52
N LEU A 184 6.45 10.77 1.66
CA LEU A 184 6.15 12.15 2.05
C LEU A 184 4.79 12.31 2.74
N MET A 185 3.88 11.39 2.56
CA MET A 185 2.59 11.37 3.25
C MET A 185 2.72 10.81 4.68
N ILE A 186 3.47 9.73 4.86
CA ILE A 186 3.50 8.98 6.11
C ILE A 186 4.58 9.51 7.06
N ILE A 187 5.82 9.64 6.58
CA ILE A 187 6.97 9.94 7.43
C ILE A 187 6.85 11.32 8.10
N PRO A 188 6.52 12.41 7.38
CA PRO A 188 6.33 13.72 8.02
C PRO A 188 5.18 13.74 9.03
N ALA A 189 4.08 12.99 8.76
CA ALA A 189 2.97 12.89 9.70
C ALA A 189 3.39 12.21 11.02
N VAL A 190 4.15 11.12 10.93
CA VAL A 190 4.66 10.41 12.11
C VAL A 190 5.65 11.28 12.89
N PHE A 191 6.56 11.99 12.23
CA PHE A 191 7.50 12.92 12.87
C PHE A 191 6.79 14.08 13.57
N ALA A 192 5.77 14.66 12.94
CA ALA A 192 4.95 15.70 13.55
C ALA A 192 4.24 15.22 14.83
N PHE A 193 3.79 13.96 14.85
CA PHE A 193 3.15 13.34 16.01
C PHE A 193 4.16 12.97 17.11
N SER A 194 5.33 12.41 16.76
CA SER A 194 6.33 11.90 17.70
C SER A 194 7.28 12.96 18.24
N GLY A 195 7.17 14.20 17.80
CA GLY A 195 8.14 15.25 18.15
C GLY A 195 9.52 15.02 17.55
N GLY A 196 9.61 14.27 16.44
CA GLY A 196 10.86 14.07 15.71
C GLY A 196 11.61 12.77 16.05
N ASP A 197 11.00 11.82 16.78
CA ASP A 197 11.65 10.54 17.11
C ASP A 197 11.50 9.51 15.96
N PRO A 198 12.61 9.14 15.28
CA PRO A 198 12.59 8.14 14.22
C PRO A 198 12.20 6.73 14.69
N ASN A 199 12.37 6.41 15.98
CA ASN A 199 12.07 5.08 16.51
C ASN A 199 10.56 4.78 16.57
N THR A 200 9.72 5.80 16.41
CA THR A 200 8.26 5.63 16.32
C THR A 200 7.81 5.14 14.95
N LEU A 201 8.68 5.17 13.94
CA LEU A 201 8.42 4.61 12.62
C LEU A 201 8.43 3.07 12.71
N GLN A 202 7.27 2.48 12.75
CA GLN A 202 7.10 1.04 12.67
C GLN A 202 7.12 0.58 11.21
N ALA A 203 7.38 -0.71 10.98
CA ALA A 203 7.35 -1.30 9.66
C ALA A 203 6.11 -2.18 9.47
N GLY A 204 5.70 -2.37 8.22
CA GLY A 204 4.61 -3.27 7.86
C GLY A 204 3.23 -2.82 8.34
N PRO A 205 2.31 -3.78 8.61
CA PRO A 205 0.93 -3.48 8.99
C PRO A 205 0.79 -2.63 10.26
N ALA A 206 1.74 -2.74 11.21
CA ALA A 206 1.72 -1.96 12.44
C ALA A 206 1.79 -0.45 12.17
N LEU A 207 2.53 -0.01 11.17
CA LEU A 207 2.55 1.40 10.76
C LEU A 207 1.16 1.88 10.36
N MET A 208 0.47 1.11 9.52
CA MET A 208 -0.83 1.49 8.95
C MET A 208 -1.98 1.39 9.96
N PHE A 209 -1.99 0.35 10.80
CA PHE A 209 -3.15 0.04 11.65
C PHE A 209 -2.96 0.43 13.13
N ILE A 210 -1.76 0.80 13.54
CA ILE A 210 -1.48 1.25 14.91
C ILE A 210 -0.98 2.70 14.90
N THR A 211 0.11 2.98 14.18
CA THR A 211 0.76 4.30 14.23
C THR A 211 -0.08 5.38 13.55
N ILE A 212 -0.53 5.15 12.32
CA ILE A 212 -1.28 6.14 11.53
C ILE A 212 -2.62 6.55 12.20
N PRO A 213 -3.43 5.64 12.76
CA PRO A 213 -4.63 6.04 13.51
C PRO A 213 -4.33 6.94 14.72
N LYS A 214 -3.23 6.69 15.44
CA LYS A 214 -2.80 7.56 16.56
C LYS A 214 -2.43 8.96 16.07
N VAL A 215 -1.70 9.03 14.95
CA VAL A 215 -1.35 10.30 14.29
C VAL A 215 -2.63 11.06 13.93
N PHE A 216 -3.58 10.42 13.28
CA PHE A 216 -4.84 11.06 12.88
C PHE A 216 -5.70 11.48 14.08
N ALA A 217 -5.76 10.66 15.13
CA ALA A 217 -6.50 11.02 16.36
C ALA A 217 -5.93 12.27 17.04
N SER A 218 -4.64 12.56 16.90
CA SER A 218 -4.01 13.77 17.42
C SER A 218 -4.22 15.02 16.55
N MET A 219 -4.75 14.86 15.33
CA MET A 219 -4.93 15.93 14.38
C MET A 219 -6.36 16.48 14.43
N GLY A 220 -6.54 17.81 14.31
CA GLY A 220 -7.87 18.45 14.31
C GLY A 220 -8.81 17.98 13.17
N LEU A 221 -8.26 17.54 12.05
CA LEU A 221 -8.99 16.98 10.90
C LEU A 221 -8.74 15.46 10.74
N GLY A 222 -8.46 14.76 11.82
CA GLY A 222 -8.07 13.35 11.77
C GLY A 222 -9.11 12.42 11.18
N THR A 223 -10.39 12.63 11.47
CA THR A 223 -11.47 11.79 10.91
C THR A 223 -11.58 11.90 9.39
N PRO A 224 -11.73 13.08 8.78
CA PRO A 224 -11.81 13.18 7.32
C PRO A 224 -10.51 12.74 6.63
N ILE A 225 -9.35 13.06 7.18
CA ILE A 225 -8.07 12.58 6.62
C ILE A 225 -7.94 11.07 6.74
N GLY A 226 -8.38 10.47 7.85
CA GLY A 226 -8.42 9.03 8.01
C GLY A 226 -9.31 8.34 6.97
N ILE A 227 -10.50 8.89 6.70
CA ILE A 227 -11.37 8.39 5.63
C ILE A 227 -10.65 8.44 4.28
N LEU A 228 -10.08 9.60 3.92
CA LEU A 228 -9.36 9.78 2.66
C LEU A 228 -8.18 8.82 2.54
N PHE A 229 -7.42 8.63 3.64
CA PHE A 229 -6.28 7.72 3.68
C PHE A 229 -6.70 6.26 3.45
N PHE A 230 -7.72 5.77 4.18
CA PHE A 230 -8.15 4.39 4.02
C PHE A 230 -8.89 4.13 2.70
N VAL A 231 -9.54 5.14 2.10
CA VAL A 231 -10.03 5.07 0.72
C VAL A 231 -8.86 4.96 -0.26
N LEU A 232 -7.81 5.77 -0.08
CA LEU A 232 -6.60 5.70 -0.89
C LEU A 232 -5.94 4.32 -0.83
N VAL A 233 -5.81 3.76 0.37
CA VAL A 233 -5.22 2.42 0.57
C VAL A 233 -6.08 1.31 -0.03
N LEU A 234 -7.40 1.50 -0.11
CA LEU A 234 -8.32 0.57 -0.74
C LEU A 234 -8.23 0.61 -2.28
N CYS A 235 -7.82 1.75 -2.86
CA CYS A 235 -7.60 1.92 -4.30
C CYS A 235 -6.35 1.21 -4.81
#